data_31d624b84ff96eeb550d70474bb2c3f4
#
_entry.id   31d624b84ff96eeb550d70474bb2c3f4
#
_cell.length_a   1.000
_cell.length_b   1.000
_cell.length_c   1.000
_cell.angle_alpha   90.00
_cell.angle_beta   90.00
_cell.angle_gamma   90.00
#
_symmetry.space_group_name_H-M   'P 1'
#
loop_
_entity.id
_entity.type
_entity.pdbx_description
1 polymer ?
#
loop_
_entity_poly.entity_id
_entity_poly.type
_entity_poly.pdbx_seq_one_letter_code
_entity_poly.pdbx_strand_id
1 'polypeptide(L)'
;MAHPHAPSLASLVCTAVLTLAGTAHATETGGTMYPNGVENFMVGAMPPPGLYGMVYGESYSAHRLNDGGGNNLNLPVFSLKANVVAPRLIYVSGTKVLDGALAFHVIAPIVDLKVSVPGASQHKTGLGDLIVGTALGFHHSQKVHSIVAMDVYVPTGEYAATEVANIGRNYWAFEPNYMLSRVDPSGLNADVKAGYIFNGRNDDTGYRSGQEFHFDYSVGWGFASQWVAGLGGYYYEQTSADKQAGTSVAGGNKGKAFAIGPSVKFDSGKHWFVTFKWQKETLAENRPEGQAVWLKAVFPL
;
A
#
# COMPACT_ATOMS: atom_id res chain seq x y z
N MET A 1 -60.54 -7.37 -23.59
CA MET A 1 -60.11 -7.47 -22.17
C MET A 1 -58.68 -8.00 -22.18
N ALA A 2 -57.70 -7.11 -21.96
CA ALA A 2 -56.28 -7.46 -21.94
C ALA A 2 -55.85 -7.66 -20.49
N HIS A 3 -55.32 -8.82 -20.17
CA HIS A 3 -54.72 -9.10 -18.84
C HIS A 3 -53.33 -8.48 -18.75
N PRO A 4 -53.00 -7.76 -17.65
CA PRO A 4 -51.64 -7.28 -17.42
C PRO A 4 -50.75 -8.44 -16.96
N HIS A 5 -49.62 -8.66 -17.64
CA HIS A 5 -48.54 -9.57 -17.19
C HIS A 5 -47.82 -8.96 -16.01
N ALA A 6 -47.84 -9.63 -14.88
CA ALA A 6 -46.99 -9.30 -13.73
C ALA A 6 -45.53 -9.64 -14.05
N PRO A 7 -44.56 -8.80 -13.67
CA PRO A 7 -43.12 -9.09 -13.86
C PRO A 7 -42.70 -10.27 -12.96
N SER A 8 -41.91 -11.20 -13.52
CA SER A 8 -41.47 -12.39 -12.83
C SER A 8 -40.52 -12.04 -11.67
N LEU A 9 -40.64 -12.75 -10.55
CA LEU A 9 -39.78 -12.62 -9.35
C LEU A 9 -38.27 -12.74 -9.65
N ALA A 10 -37.90 -13.37 -10.77
CA ALA A 10 -36.50 -13.50 -11.19
C ALA A 10 -35.83 -12.16 -11.58
N SER A 11 -36.62 -11.19 -12.14
CA SER A 11 -36.08 -9.87 -12.50
C SER A 11 -35.81 -8.96 -11.28
N LEU A 12 -36.57 -9.14 -10.20
CA LEU A 12 -36.36 -8.35 -8.97
C LEU A 12 -35.12 -8.78 -8.18
N VAL A 13 -34.77 -10.07 -8.23
CA VAL A 13 -33.57 -10.58 -7.50
C VAL A 13 -32.27 -10.15 -8.16
N CYS A 14 -32.20 -10.08 -9.50
CA CYS A 14 -30.99 -9.57 -10.20
C CYS A 14 -30.75 -8.08 -9.96
N THR A 15 -31.80 -7.26 -9.86
CA THR A 15 -31.62 -5.81 -9.63
C THR A 15 -31.21 -5.49 -8.18
N ALA A 16 -31.63 -6.31 -7.20
CA ALA A 16 -31.24 -6.14 -5.79
C ALA A 16 -29.81 -6.57 -5.48
N VAL A 17 -29.24 -7.52 -6.24
CA VAL A 17 -27.86 -7.98 -6.05
C VAL A 17 -26.85 -6.97 -6.63
N LEU A 18 -27.18 -6.28 -7.72
CA LEU A 18 -26.34 -5.24 -8.32
C LEU A 18 -26.26 -3.95 -7.47
N THR A 19 -27.23 -3.68 -6.62
CA THR A 19 -27.22 -2.49 -5.74
C THR A 19 -26.49 -2.73 -4.42
N LEU A 20 -26.22 -3.97 -4.02
CA LEU A 20 -25.46 -4.32 -2.82
C LEU A 20 -23.94 -4.39 -3.06
N ALA A 21 -23.49 -4.47 -4.31
CA ALA A 21 -22.06 -4.47 -4.65
C ALA A 21 -21.42 -3.07 -4.60
N GLY A 22 -22.18 -2.01 -4.34
CA GLY A 22 -21.73 -0.62 -4.43
C GLY A 22 -21.36 0.07 -3.12
N THR A 23 -21.29 -0.61 -1.96
CA THR A 23 -21.29 0.13 -0.67
C THR A 23 -20.18 -0.18 0.32
N ALA A 24 -19.07 -0.81 -0.05
CA ALA A 24 -18.02 -1.06 0.93
C ALA A 24 -16.60 -1.03 0.33
N HIS A 25 -16.20 0.09 -0.28
CA HIS A 25 -14.83 0.27 -0.75
C HIS A 25 -14.33 1.65 -0.33
N ALA A 26 -13.26 1.68 0.47
CA ALA A 26 -12.58 2.90 0.93
C ALA A 26 -11.96 3.72 -0.21
N THR A 27 -11.70 3.08 -1.33
CA THR A 27 -11.21 3.67 -2.58
C THR A 27 -11.90 2.92 -3.71
N GLU A 28 -11.82 3.41 -4.94
CA GLU A 28 -12.30 2.63 -6.09
C GLU A 28 -11.69 1.22 -6.02
N THR A 29 -12.53 0.19 -5.90
CA THR A 29 -12.15 -1.22 -5.72
C THR A 29 -11.49 -1.61 -4.36
N GLY A 30 -11.48 -0.72 -3.35
CA GLY A 30 -11.04 -1.05 -1.98
C GLY A 30 -9.54 -1.15 -1.75
N GLY A 31 -8.71 -0.79 -2.71
CA GLY A 31 -7.25 -0.80 -2.58
C GLY A 31 -6.66 0.59 -2.46
N THR A 32 -5.51 0.71 -1.83
CA THR A 32 -4.73 1.95 -1.71
C THR A 32 -3.67 2.04 -2.80
N MET A 33 -3.15 3.25 -3.08
CA MET A 33 -1.99 3.43 -3.95
C MET A 33 -0.70 2.92 -3.30
N TYR A 34 -0.48 3.30 -2.05
CA TYR A 34 0.67 2.84 -1.28
C TYR A 34 0.39 1.45 -0.68
N PRO A 35 1.31 0.49 -0.83
CA PRO A 35 1.19 -0.83 -0.20
C PRO A 35 1.52 -0.73 1.30
N ASN A 36 0.51 -0.42 2.11
CA ASN A 36 0.65 -0.12 3.53
C ASN A 36 1.41 -1.21 4.30
N GLY A 37 2.43 -0.79 5.04
CA GLY A 37 3.30 -1.69 5.78
C GLY A 37 4.48 -2.24 4.98
N VAL A 38 4.74 -1.77 3.77
CA VAL A 38 5.89 -2.21 2.96
C VAL A 38 7.22 -1.84 3.61
N GLU A 39 7.28 -0.69 4.28
CA GLU A 39 8.51 -0.23 4.89
C GLU A 39 8.77 -0.84 6.27
N ASN A 40 10.04 -0.91 6.61
CA ASN A 40 10.55 -1.54 7.81
C ASN A 40 11.85 -0.83 8.24
N PHE A 41 12.71 -1.47 9.02
CA PHE A 41 13.98 -0.89 9.49
C PHE A 41 14.81 -0.24 8.39
N MET A 42 15.51 0.85 8.73
CA MET A 42 16.42 1.66 7.89
C MET A 42 15.74 2.43 6.76
N VAL A 43 14.47 2.79 6.92
CA VAL A 43 13.72 3.49 5.88
C VAL A 43 14.24 4.91 5.58
N GLY A 44 14.74 5.63 6.60
CA GLY A 44 15.30 6.98 6.49
C GLY A 44 16.81 7.05 6.28
N ALA A 45 17.51 5.90 6.19
CA ALA A 45 18.95 5.85 6.06
C ALA A 45 19.37 5.74 4.59
N MET A 46 19.63 6.88 3.94
CA MET A 46 20.12 6.91 2.55
C MET A 46 21.57 6.43 2.47
N PRO A 47 21.89 5.52 1.54
CA PRO A 47 23.29 5.07 1.35
C PRO A 47 24.14 6.15 0.68
N PRO A 48 25.50 5.99 0.64
CA PRO A 48 26.40 6.86 -0.10
C PRO A 48 26.05 6.96 -1.60
N PRO A 49 26.62 7.96 -2.33
CA PRO A 49 26.44 8.05 -3.78
C PRO A 49 26.77 6.74 -4.50
N GLY A 50 25.87 6.29 -5.39
CA GLY A 50 25.97 5.03 -6.12
C GLY A 50 24.65 4.54 -6.65
N LEU A 51 24.67 3.35 -7.24
CA LEU A 51 23.51 2.66 -7.76
C LEU A 51 23.15 1.47 -6.86
N TYR A 52 21.87 1.36 -6.49
CA TYR A 52 21.41 0.34 -5.56
C TYR A 52 20.17 -0.37 -6.09
N GLY A 53 20.14 -1.68 -5.88
CA GLY A 53 18.95 -2.50 -6.04
C GLY A 53 18.23 -2.65 -4.71
N MET A 54 16.91 -2.60 -4.76
CA MET A 54 16.03 -3.00 -3.66
C MET A 54 14.93 -3.88 -4.22
N VAL A 55 14.55 -4.92 -3.51
CA VAL A 55 13.43 -5.78 -3.89
C VAL A 55 12.50 -5.91 -2.70
N TYR A 56 11.22 -5.64 -2.94
CA TYR A 56 10.16 -5.96 -2.00
C TYR A 56 9.43 -7.22 -2.45
N GLY A 57 9.09 -8.07 -1.51
CA GLY A 57 8.18 -9.20 -1.67
C GLY A 57 7.04 -9.09 -0.69
N GLU A 58 5.80 -9.26 -1.16
CA GLU A 58 4.60 -9.28 -0.34
C GLU A 58 3.80 -10.56 -0.59
N SER A 59 3.20 -11.09 0.48
CA SER A 59 2.09 -12.02 0.40
C SER A 59 1.02 -11.56 1.37
N TYR A 60 -0.08 -11.01 0.84
CA TYR A 60 -1.25 -10.56 1.60
C TYR A 60 -2.43 -11.51 1.42
N SER A 61 -3.19 -11.73 2.49
CA SER A 61 -4.45 -12.48 2.42
C SER A 61 -5.50 -11.92 3.37
N ALA A 62 -6.75 -11.78 2.87
CA ALA A 62 -7.91 -11.39 3.63
C ALA A 62 -9.11 -12.28 3.30
N HIS A 63 -9.89 -12.63 4.31
CA HIS A 63 -11.13 -13.41 4.19
C HIS A 63 -12.31 -12.68 4.81
N ARG A 64 -12.15 -11.41 5.13
CA ARG A 64 -13.12 -10.56 5.77
C ARG A 64 -13.13 -9.19 5.11
N LEU A 65 -14.32 -8.68 4.78
CA LEU A 65 -14.56 -7.32 4.32
C LEU A 65 -15.40 -6.61 5.37
N ASN A 66 -14.95 -5.46 5.83
CA ASN A 66 -15.59 -4.70 6.90
C ASN A 66 -16.34 -3.48 6.35
N ASP A 67 -17.42 -3.10 7.07
CA ASP A 67 -18.14 -1.85 6.87
C ASP A 67 -17.38 -0.64 7.49
N GLY A 68 -17.98 0.54 7.43
CA GLY A 68 -17.42 1.78 7.99
C GLY A 68 -17.32 1.82 9.52
N GLY A 69 -17.94 0.89 10.21
CA GLY A 69 -17.84 0.70 11.67
C GLY A 69 -16.86 -0.42 12.06
N GLY A 70 -16.16 -1.02 11.09
CA GLY A 70 -15.24 -2.14 11.33
C GLY A 70 -15.94 -3.49 11.52
N ASN A 71 -17.26 -3.58 11.29
CA ASN A 71 -17.98 -4.83 11.42
C ASN A 71 -17.86 -5.66 10.14
N ASN A 72 -17.68 -6.97 10.30
CA ASN A 72 -17.66 -7.87 9.15
C ASN A 72 -19.01 -7.86 8.42
N LEU A 73 -18.97 -7.62 7.12
CA LEU A 73 -20.15 -7.69 6.24
C LEU A 73 -20.70 -9.11 6.08
N ASN A 74 -19.98 -10.13 6.59
CA ASN A 74 -20.36 -11.54 6.53
C ASN A 74 -20.80 -12.00 5.14
N LEU A 75 -20.06 -11.55 4.11
CA LEU A 75 -20.33 -11.97 2.75
C LEU A 75 -20.16 -13.50 2.62
N PRO A 76 -21.07 -14.20 1.94
CA PRO A 76 -21.02 -15.68 1.80
C PRO A 76 -19.71 -16.17 1.20
N VAL A 77 -19.12 -15.36 0.30
CA VAL A 77 -17.83 -15.61 -0.31
C VAL A 77 -17.07 -14.29 -0.35
N PHE A 78 -15.99 -14.19 0.41
CA PHE A 78 -15.02 -13.12 0.27
C PHE A 78 -13.61 -13.67 0.46
N SER A 79 -12.74 -13.46 -0.51
CA SER A 79 -11.33 -13.77 -0.42
C SER A 79 -10.53 -12.81 -1.30
N LEU A 80 -9.49 -12.23 -0.73
CA LEU A 80 -8.50 -11.44 -1.45
C LEU A 80 -7.12 -12.02 -1.14
N LYS A 81 -6.35 -12.35 -2.19
CA LYS A 81 -4.95 -12.76 -2.09
C LYS A 81 -4.15 -11.94 -3.08
N ALA A 82 -3.09 -11.30 -2.59
CA ALA A 82 -2.15 -10.56 -3.42
C ALA A 82 -0.73 -11.02 -3.10
N ASN A 83 0.02 -11.42 -4.13
CA ASN A 83 1.45 -11.63 -4.05
C ASN A 83 2.12 -10.61 -4.94
N VAL A 84 3.12 -9.92 -4.43
CA VAL A 84 3.79 -8.85 -5.15
C VAL A 84 5.30 -9.04 -5.05
N VAL A 85 5.98 -8.86 -6.18
CA VAL A 85 7.44 -8.64 -6.22
C VAL A 85 7.68 -7.29 -6.86
N ALA A 86 8.30 -6.36 -6.12
CA ALA A 86 8.52 -5.01 -6.59
C ALA A 86 10.02 -4.65 -6.56
N PRO A 87 10.74 -4.87 -7.68
CA PRO A 87 12.09 -4.35 -7.84
C PRO A 87 12.08 -2.82 -7.85
N ARG A 88 13.05 -2.23 -7.16
CA ARG A 88 13.31 -0.80 -7.10
C ARG A 88 14.76 -0.53 -7.45
N LEU A 89 14.99 0.34 -8.41
CA LEU A 89 16.30 0.87 -8.74
C LEU A 89 16.44 2.25 -8.09
N ILE A 90 17.55 2.48 -7.38
CA ILE A 90 17.83 3.73 -6.69
C ILE A 90 19.18 4.26 -7.15
N TYR A 91 19.19 5.49 -7.63
CA TYR A 91 20.41 6.23 -7.92
C TYR A 91 20.60 7.36 -6.93
N VAL A 92 21.60 7.25 -6.07
CA VAL A 92 22.04 8.32 -5.17
C VAL A 92 23.11 9.12 -5.88
N SER A 93 22.84 10.38 -6.21
CA SER A 93 23.77 11.24 -6.93
C SER A 93 24.86 11.78 -6.00
N GLY A 94 25.98 12.23 -6.58
CA GLY A 94 26.99 12.99 -5.83
C GLY A 94 26.57 14.43 -5.51
N THR A 95 25.40 14.87 -5.97
CA THR A 95 24.90 16.23 -5.81
C THR A 95 24.17 16.40 -4.48
N LYS A 96 24.42 17.51 -3.80
CA LYS A 96 23.63 17.93 -2.63
C LYS A 96 22.69 19.06 -3.00
N VAL A 97 21.48 18.98 -2.47
CA VAL A 97 20.46 20.03 -2.56
C VAL A 97 19.96 20.31 -1.15
N LEU A 98 20.00 21.58 -0.71
CA LEU A 98 19.66 21.98 0.66
C LEU A 98 20.40 21.13 1.73
N ASP A 99 21.67 20.84 1.49
CA ASP A 99 22.55 19.96 2.29
C ASP A 99 22.16 18.47 2.31
N GLY A 100 21.05 18.07 1.66
CA GLY A 100 20.62 16.69 1.51
C GLY A 100 21.23 16.02 0.27
N ALA A 101 21.57 14.74 0.38
CA ALA A 101 22.00 13.92 -0.76
C ALA A 101 20.80 13.67 -1.68
N LEU A 102 20.92 14.06 -2.96
CA LEU A 102 19.86 13.90 -3.95
C LEU A 102 19.85 12.48 -4.52
N ALA A 103 18.67 11.86 -4.53
CA ALA A 103 18.47 10.54 -5.11
C ALA A 103 17.21 10.49 -5.99
N PHE A 104 17.21 9.52 -6.90
CA PHE A 104 16.09 9.18 -7.78
C PHE A 104 15.80 7.70 -7.70
N HIS A 105 14.55 7.30 -7.89
CA HIS A 105 14.22 5.88 -7.96
C HIS A 105 13.06 5.59 -8.91
N VAL A 106 13.01 4.33 -9.32
CA VAL A 106 11.86 3.74 -10.01
C VAL A 106 11.52 2.40 -9.37
N ILE A 107 10.22 2.12 -9.22
CA ILE A 107 9.70 0.84 -8.72
C ILE A 107 8.75 0.28 -9.78
N ALA A 108 8.88 -1.02 -10.06
CA ALA A 108 8.06 -1.73 -11.05
C ALA A 108 7.40 -2.96 -10.37
N PRO A 109 6.21 -2.83 -9.77
CA PRO A 109 5.57 -3.94 -9.08
C PRO A 109 5.00 -4.95 -10.07
N ILE A 110 5.33 -6.24 -9.87
CA ILE A 110 4.70 -7.38 -10.53
C ILE A 110 3.71 -7.94 -9.53
N VAL A 111 2.43 -7.93 -9.89
CA VAL A 111 1.30 -8.25 -9.02
C VAL A 111 0.62 -9.51 -9.48
N ASP A 112 0.40 -10.47 -8.60
CA ASP A 112 -0.49 -11.62 -8.73
C ASP A 112 -1.65 -11.43 -7.78
N LEU A 113 -2.83 -11.12 -8.30
CA LEU A 113 -4.02 -10.75 -7.55
C LEU A 113 -5.18 -11.71 -7.82
N LYS A 114 -5.72 -12.30 -6.75
CA LYS A 114 -6.93 -13.11 -6.80
C LYS A 114 -8.00 -12.51 -5.89
N VAL A 115 -9.15 -12.20 -6.46
CA VAL A 115 -10.32 -11.66 -5.75
C VAL A 115 -11.51 -12.58 -5.97
N SER A 116 -12.21 -12.92 -4.90
CA SER A 116 -13.48 -13.64 -4.94
C SER A 116 -14.51 -12.90 -4.09
N VAL A 117 -15.63 -12.58 -4.69
CA VAL A 117 -16.81 -11.94 -4.07
C VAL A 117 -18.06 -12.71 -4.47
N PRO A 118 -19.22 -12.50 -3.81
CA PRO A 118 -20.47 -13.12 -4.23
C PRO A 118 -20.74 -12.89 -5.73
N GLY A 119 -20.86 -13.97 -6.50
CA GLY A 119 -21.16 -13.93 -7.94
C GLY A 119 -19.96 -13.71 -8.87
N ALA A 120 -18.76 -13.42 -8.37
CA ALA A 120 -17.58 -13.21 -9.21
C ALA A 120 -16.28 -13.71 -8.55
N SER A 121 -15.40 -14.29 -9.37
CA SER A 121 -14.03 -14.61 -8.97
C SER A 121 -13.09 -14.36 -10.14
N GLN A 122 -12.00 -13.64 -9.90
CA GLN A 122 -11.01 -13.28 -10.91
C GLN A 122 -9.60 -13.44 -10.38
N HIS A 123 -8.69 -13.80 -11.27
CA HIS A 123 -7.26 -13.88 -11.02
C HIS A 123 -6.53 -13.17 -12.14
N LYS A 124 -5.62 -12.27 -11.79
CA LYS A 124 -4.85 -11.46 -12.74
C LYS A 124 -3.41 -11.37 -12.28
N THR A 125 -2.48 -11.52 -13.22
CA THR A 125 -1.04 -11.36 -12.97
C THR A 125 -0.45 -10.45 -14.03
N GLY A 126 0.33 -9.46 -13.62
CA GLY A 126 0.99 -8.54 -14.56
C GLY A 126 1.74 -7.41 -13.85
N LEU A 127 2.21 -6.46 -14.66
CA LEU A 127 2.83 -5.24 -14.17
C LEU A 127 1.75 -4.30 -13.60
N GLY A 128 1.98 -3.83 -12.38
CA GLY A 128 1.15 -2.80 -11.74
C GLY A 128 1.54 -1.38 -12.18
N ASP A 129 1.06 -0.41 -11.43
CA ASP A 129 1.41 1.00 -11.69
C ASP A 129 2.86 1.25 -11.32
N LEU A 130 3.62 1.87 -12.22
CA LEU A 130 5.00 2.27 -11.97
C LEU A 130 5.04 3.42 -10.95
N ILE A 131 6.09 3.44 -10.13
CA ILE A 131 6.33 4.53 -9.20
C ILE A 131 7.69 5.13 -9.53
N VAL A 132 7.71 6.44 -9.73
CA VAL A 132 8.94 7.21 -9.92
C VAL A 132 9.05 8.27 -8.85
N GLY A 133 10.24 8.50 -8.32
CA GLY A 133 10.38 9.46 -7.24
C GLY A 133 11.75 10.08 -7.15
N THR A 134 11.80 11.16 -6.37
CA THR A 134 13.01 11.88 -5.98
C THR A 134 13.06 12.03 -4.48
N ALA A 135 14.25 12.06 -3.91
CA ALA A 135 14.46 12.11 -2.48
C ALA A 135 15.69 12.95 -2.10
N LEU A 136 15.63 13.56 -0.93
CA LEU A 136 16.76 14.21 -0.26
C LEU A 136 17.02 13.50 1.07
N GLY A 137 18.22 12.91 1.21
CA GLY A 137 18.64 12.20 2.40
C GLY A 137 19.57 13.02 3.28
N PHE A 138 19.33 13.00 4.58
CA PHE A 138 20.05 13.75 5.59
C PHE A 138 20.60 12.82 6.67
N HIS A 139 21.83 13.06 7.08
CA HIS A 139 22.47 12.37 8.19
C HIS A 139 22.67 13.36 9.35
N HIS A 140 21.81 13.28 10.37
CA HIS A 140 21.83 14.20 11.52
C HIS A 140 22.89 13.78 12.56
N SER A 141 23.18 12.49 12.64
CA SER A 141 24.23 11.91 13.46
C SER A 141 24.63 10.54 12.91
N GLN A 142 25.54 9.83 13.58
CA GLN A 142 25.89 8.45 13.24
C GLN A 142 24.70 7.47 13.37
N LYS A 143 23.67 7.84 14.11
CA LYS A 143 22.51 6.97 14.41
C LYS A 143 21.19 7.50 13.90
N VAL A 144 21.09 8.78 13.51
CA VAL A 144 19.80 9.40 13.14
C VAL A 144 19.91 9.94 11.73
N HIS A 145 18.96 9.49 10.90
CA HIS A 145 18.90 9.80 9.48
C HIS A 145 17.46 10.10 9.07
N SER A 146 17.28 10.97 8.09
CA SER A 146 15.97 11.24 7.52
C SER A 146 15.99 11.38 6.01
N ILE A 147 14.86 11.17 5.38
CA ILE A 147 14.62 11.38 3.96
C ILE A 147 13.33 12.17 3.80
N VAL A 148 13.35 13.20 2.96
CA VAL A 148 12.16 13.84 2.39
C VAL A 148 12.06 13.36 0.95
N ALA A 149 10.90 12.86 0.54
CA ALA A 149 10.75 12.33 -0.80
C ALA A 149 9.41 12.71 -1.42
N MET A 150 9.35 12.55 -2.73
CA MET A 150 8.21 12.80 -3.56
C MET A 150 8.07 11.66 -4.54
N ASP A 151 6.97 10.93 -4.44
CA ASP A 151 6.65 9.80 -5.30
C ASP A 151 5.47 10.15 -6.21
N VAL A 152 5.53 9.69 -7.46
CA VAL A 152 4.48 9.80 -8.47
C VAL A 152 4.11 8.40 -8.93
N TYR A 153 2.85 8.06 -8.81
CA TYR A 153 2.28 6.80 -9.30
C TYR A 153 1.77 7.03 -10.72
N VAL A 154 2.28 6.23 -11.64
CA VAL A 154 1.99 6.33 -13.07
C VAL A 154 1.01 5.20 -13.44
N PRO A 155 -0.16 5.48 -14.01
CA PRO A 155 -1.18 4.47 -14.31
C PRO A 155 -0.78 3.60 -15.50
N THR A 156 0.14 2.67 -15.28
CA THR A 156 0.67 1.75 -16.29
C THR A 156 0.14 0.32 -16.14
N GLY A 157 -0.44 0.02 -14.98
CA GLY A 157 -1.01 -1.29 -14.69
C GLY A 157 -2.32 -1.53 -15.43
N GLU A 158 -2.60 -2.79 -15.72
CA GLU A 158 -3.84 -3.16 -16.40
C GLU A 158 -5.06 -2.88 -15.53
N TYR A 159 -6.04 -2.20 -16.12
CA TYR A 159 -7.30 -1.82 -15.49
C TYR A 159 -8.49 -2.01 -16.45
N ALA A 160 -9.61 -2.48 -15.90
CA ALA A 160 -10.90 -2.45 -16.58
C ALA A 160 -12.02 -2.23 -15.55
N ALA A 161 -12.91 -1.26 -15.81
CA ALA A 161 -13.99 -0.88 -14.87
C ALA A 161 -14.99 -2.01 -14.57
N THR A 162 -15.06 -3.03 -15.42
CA THR A 162 -15.95 -4.19 -15.28
C THR A 162 -15.30 -5.36 -14.52
N GLU A 163 -14.03 -5.26 -14.18
CA GLU A 163 -13.30 -6.33 -13.51
C GLU A 163 -13.24 -6.13 -11.99
N VAL A 164 -13.27 -7.24 -11.25
CA VAL A 164 -13.14 -7.22 -9.77
C VAL A 164 -11.69 -7.32 -9.30
N ALA A 165 -10.77 -7.76 -10.18
CA ALA A 165 -9.34 -7.81 -9.90
C ALA A 165 -8.59 -6.86 -10.86
N ASN A 166 -8.28 -5.65 -10.41
CA ASN A 166 -7.48 -4.68 -11.12
C ASN A 166 -6.10 -4.54 -10.48
N ILE A 167 -5.04 -4.71 -11.28
CA ILE A 167 -3.64 -4.58 -10.84
C ILE A 167 -3.08 -3.17 -11.03
N GLY A 168 -3.71 -2.35 -11.86
CA GLY A 168 -3.53 -0.90 -11.97
C GLY A 168 -4.70 -0.14 -11.38
N ARG A 169 -4.51 1.17 -11.13
CA ARG A 169 -5.56 2.07 -10.59
C ARG A 169 -6.17 2.98 -11.64
N ASN A 170 -5.54 3.10 -12.80
CA ASN A 170 -5.98 3.92 -13.94
C ASN A 170 -6.09 5.42 -13.62
N TYR A 171 -5.32 5.91 -12.63
CA TYR A 171 -5.20 7.34 -12.35
C TYR A 171 -3.83 7.67 -11.77
N TRP A 172 -3.39 8.90 -12.02
CA TRP A 172 -2.17 9.44 -11.42
C TRP A 172 -2.38 9.73 -9.93
N ALA A 173 -1.38 9.43 -9.12
CA ALA A 173 -1.34 9.88 -7.74
C ALA A 173 0.05 10.40 -7.39
N PHE A 174 0.12 11.16 -6.31
CA PHE A 174 1.26 11.94 -5.91
C PHE A 174 1.41 11.88 -4.40
N GLU A 175 2.60 11.54 -3.90
CA GLU A 175 2.87 11.29 -2.49
C GLU A 175 4.11 12.04 -2.01
N PRO A 176 3.99 13.23 -1.38
CA PRO A 176 5.03 13.72 -0.49
C PRO A 176 5.14 12.79 0.72
N ASN A 177 6.38 12.42 1.08
CA ASN A 177 6.61 11.57 2.22
C ASN A 177 7.87 11.97 3.00
N TYR A 178 7.86 11.63 4.29
CA TYR A 178 8.97 11.84 5.22
C TYR A 178 9.33 10.52 5.89
N MET A 179 10.61 10.24 5.96
CA MET A 179 11.15 9.04 6.58
C MET A 179 12.18 9.44 7.64
N LEU A 180 12.12 8.78 8.78
CA LEU A 180 13.06 8.96 9.88
C LEU A 180 13.52 7.59 10.37
N SER A 181 14.83 7.45 10.57
CA SER A 181 15.43 6.24 11.14
C SER A 181 16.40 6.59 12.27
N ARG A 182 16.26 5.85 13.36
CA ARG A 182 17.32 5.66 14.33
C ARG A 182 17.91 4.26 14.15
N VAL A 183 19.18 4.18 13.85
CA VAL A 183 19.89 2.94 13.57
C VAL A 183 20.98 2.73 14.63
N ASP A 184 20.89 1.63 15.38
CA ASP A 184 21.86 1.28 16.42
C ASP A 184 22.10 -0.24 16.42
N PRO A 185 23.29 -0.72 16.01
CA PRO A 185 23.57 -2.16 15.94
C PRO A 185 23.46 -2.91 17.28
N SER A 186 23.55 -2.20 18.42
CA SER A 186 23.53 -2.76 19.76
C SER A 186 22.51 -2.08 20.70
N GLY A 187 21.53 -1.37 20.13
CA GLY A 187 20.57 -0.61 20.90
C GLY A 187 19.25 -0.42 20.20
N LEU A 188 18.54 0.66 20.58
CA LEU A 188 17.22 0.98 20.03
C LEU A 188 17.30 1.34 18.55
N ASN A 189 16.54 0.65 17.73
CA ASN A 189 16.21 0.98 16.34
C ASN A 189 14.76 1.42 16.28
N ALA A 190 14.48 2.52 15.59
CA ALA A 190 13.13 3.04 15.41
C ALA A 190 13.03 3.72 14.06
N ASP A 191 12.01 3.39 13.33
CA ASP A 191 11.78 3.85 11.96
C ASP A 191 10.33 4.29 11.78
N VAL A 192 10.13 5.33 11.00
CA VAL A 192 8.83 5.76 10.52
C VAL A 192 8.94 6.28 9.09
N LYS A 193 8.01 5.88 8.22
CA LYS A 193 7.70 6.55 6.95
C LYS A 193 6.28 7.09 7.05
N ALA A 194 6.08 8.39 6.91
CA ALA A 194 4.76 9.01 6.83
C ALA A 194 4.57 9.63 5.45
N GLY A 195 3.41 9.39 4.84
CA GLY A 195 3.07 9.91 3.53
C GLY A 195 1.63 10.43 3.46
N TYR A 196 1.39 11.31 2.50
CA TYR A 196 0.06 11.79 2.18
C TYR A 196 -0.17 11.68 0.67
N ILE A 197 -1.19 10.93 0.26
CA ILE A 197 -1.45 10.64 -1.14
C ILE A 197 -2.56 11.55 -1.66
N PHE A 198 -2.25 12.26 -2.73
CA PHE A 198 -3.19 13.04 -3.52
C PHE A 198 -3.63 12.20 -4.72
N ASN A 199 -4.82 11.62 -4.63
CA ASN A 199 -5.40 10.79 -5.68
C ASN A 199 -5.99 11.65 -6.81
N GLY A 200 -5.67 11.30 -8.05
CA GLY A 200 -6.30 11.80 -9.25
C GLY A 200 -7.70 11.23 -9.46
N ARG A 201 -8.28 11.51 -10.62
CA ARG A 201 -9.55 10.94 -11.06
C ARG A 201 -9.27 9.79 -12.04
N ASN A 202 -10.02 8.71 -11.90
CA ASN A 202 -10.13 7.69 -12.93
C ASN A 202 -11.10 8.20 -14.00
N ASP A 203 -10.59 8.47 -15.18
CA ASP A 203 -11.40 9.07 -16.25
C ASP A 203 -12.39 8.08 -16.88
N ASP A 204 -12.12 6.76 -16.82
CA ASP A 204 -13.01 5.73 -17.35
C ASP A 204 -14.31 5.61 -16.53
N THR A 205 -14.22 5.84 -15.22
CA THR A 205 -15.37 5.72 -14.31
C THR A 205 -15.86 7.07 -13.82
N GLY A 206 -15.08 8.14 -13.94
CA GLY A 206 -15.36 9.42 -13.31
C GLY A 206 -15.22 9.41 -11.79
N TYR A 207 -14.66 8.33 -11.23
CA TYR A 207 -14.43 8.17 -9.79
C TYR A 207 -13.14 8.85 -9.36
N ARG A 208 -13.15 9.42 -8.15
CA ARG A 208 -11.97 9.93 -7.49
C ARG A 208 -11.92 9.44 -6.06
N SER A 209 -10.97 8.59 -5.75
CA SER A 209 -10.67 8.15 -4.39
C SER A 209 -10.29 9.33 -3.50
N GLY A 210 -10.72 9.29 -2.25
CA GLY A 210 -10.35 10.30 -1.26
C GLY A 210 -8.84 10.33 -1.04
N GLN A 211 -8.35 11.45 -0.47
CA GLN A 211 -6.94 11.61 -0.14
C GLN A 211 -6.60 10.74 1.07
N GLU A 212 -5.35 10.23 1.12
CA GLU A 212 -4.95 9.21 2.06
C GLU A 212 -3.76 9.68 2.91
N PHE A 213 -3.84 9.47 4.21
CA PHE A 213 -2.71 9.57 5.12
C PHE A 213 -2.29 8.18 5.55
N HIS A 214 -1.00 7.91 5.57
CA HIS A 214 -0.47 6.66 6.08
C HIS A 214 0.87 6.86 6.77
N PHE A 215 1.19 5.96 7.68
CA PHE A 215 2.55 5.78 8.14
C PHE A 215 2.86 4.32 8.42
N ASP A 216 4.07 3.90 8.01
CA ASP A 216 4.67 2.64 8.40
C ASP A 216 5.62 2.89 9.56
N TYR A 217 5.70 1.96 10.50
CA TYR A 217 6.59 2.05 11.66
C TYR A 217 7.28 0.74 11.97
N SER A 218 8.46 0.85 12.57
CA SER A 218 9.14 -0.27 13.23
C SER A 218 9.92 0.19 14.44
N VAL A 219 9.94 -0.63 15.49
CA VAL A 219 10.71 -0.42 16.71
C VAL A 219 11.32 -1.76 17.11
N GLY A 220 12.62 -1.77 17.35
CA GLY A 220 13.33 -2.99 17.71
C GLY A 220 14.66 -2.72 18.42
N TRP A 221 15.30 -3.80 18.82
CA TRP A 221 16.57 -3.76 19.52
C TRP A 221 17.64 -4.49 18.70
N GLY A 222 18.80 -3.83 18.53
CA GLY A 222 19.98 -4.39 17.88
C GLY A 222 20.72 -5.34 18.80
N PHE A 223 21.12 -6.51 18.29
CA PHE A 223 21.91 -7.50 19.00
C PHE A 223 22.86 -8.23 18.04
N ALA A 224 23.92 -8.80 18.60
CA ALA A 224 24.95 -9.52 17.81
C ALA A 224 25.49 -8.71 16.62
N SER A 225 25.48 -7.38 16.70
CA SER A 225 26.00 -6.40 15.71
C SER A 225 25.31 -6.44 14.32
N GLN A 226 24.59 -7.49 13.97
CA GLN A 226 24.00 -7.70 12.64
C GLN A 226 22.49 -7.81 12.67
N TRP A 227 21.89 -8.10 13.81
CA TRP A 227 20.47 -8.38 13.92
C TRP A 227 19.74 -7.28 14.66
N VAL A 228 18.53 -6.97 14.18
CA VAL A 228 17.53 -6.18 14.90
C VAL A 228 16.25 -6.99 14.93
N ALA A 229 15.67 -7.16 16.11
CA ALA A 229 14.35 -7.77 16.24
C ALA A 229 13.42 -6.83 16.99
N GLY A 230 12.14 -6.85 16.63
CA GLY A 230 11.16 -5.96 17.21
C GLY A 230 9.77 -6.14 16.62
N LEU A 231 9.01 -5.07 16.62
CA LEU A 231 7.66 -4.98 16.06
C LEU A 231 7.62 -3.93 14.95
N GLY A 232 6.72 -4.13 14.00
CA GLY A 232 6.44 -3.16 12.95
C GLY A 232 5.01 -3.30 12.46
N GLY A 233 4.57 -2.35 11.68
CA GLY A 233 3.22 -2.32 11.15
C GLY A 233 2.96 -1.03 10.41
N TYR A 234 1.67 -0.66 10.33
CA TYR A 234 1.25 0.56 9.68
C TYR A 234 -0.04 1.12 10.28
N TYR A 235 -0.28 2.39 10.03
CA TYR A 235 -1.57 3.05 10.14
C TYR A 235 -1.93 3.69 8.80
N TYR A 236 -3.21 3.59 8.45
CA TYR A 236 -3.79 4.16 7.24
C TYR A 236 -5.13 4.81 7.56
N GLU A 237 -5.38 5.97 6.97
CA GLU A 237 -6.67 6.67 7.04
C GLU A 237 -6.94 7.47 5.77
N GLN A 238 -8.09 7.26 5.16
CA GLN A 238 -8.59 8.11 4.10
C GLN A 238 -9.20 9.37 4.72
N THR A 239 -8.59 10.51 4.46
CA THR A 239 -8.91 11.79 5.12
C THR A 239 -10.07 12.54 4.48
N SER A 240 -10.32 12.32 3.18
CA SER A 240 -11.43 12.93 2.47
C SER A 240 -12.36 11.88 1.85
N ALA A 241 -13.60 12.25 1.59
CA ALA A 241 -14.60 11.38 0.97
C ALA A 241 -14.25 11.07 -0.49
N ASP A 242 -14.60 9.87 -0.93
CA ASP A 242 -14.64 9.52 -2.34
C ASP A 242 -15.67 10.36 -3.08
N LYS A 243 -15.42 10.57 -4.37
CA LYS A 243 -16.31 11.32 -5.25
C LYS A 243 -16.63 10.52 -6.52
N GLN A 244 -17.90 10.52 -6.91
CA GLN A 244 -18.39 10.02 -8.17
C GLN A 244 -18.91 11.19 -9.00
N ALA A 245 -18.38 11.40 -10.20
CA ALA A 245 -18.75 12.52 -11.07
C ALA A 245 -18.74 13.90 -10.35
N GLY A 246 -17.76 14.11 -9.45
CA GLY A 246 -17.58 15.34 -8.68
C GLY A 246 -18.41 15.43 -7.39
N THR A 247 -19.40 14.57 -7.18
CA THR A 247 -20.23 14.54 -5.97
C THR A 247 -19.70 13.51 -4.97
N SER A 248 -19.70 13.86 -3.68
CA SER A 248 -19.25 12.91 -2.65
C SER A 248 -20.18 11.68 -2.61
N VAL A 249 -19.56 10.51 -2.55
CA VAL A 249 -20.26 9.24 -2.38
C VAL A 249 -20.96 9.22 -1.02
N ALA A 250 -22.13 8.60 -0.93
CA ALA A 250 -22.88 8.48 0.32
C ALA A 250 -22.03 7.78 1.40
N GLY A 251 -21.97 8.36 2.60
CA GLY A 251 -21.10 7.88 3.67
C GLY A 251 -19.60 8.16 3.47
N GLY A 252 -19.18 8.64 2.28
CA GLY A 252 -17.81 9.03 1.96
C GLY A 252 -16.83 7.90 1.74
N ASN A 253 -17.18 6.64 2.02
CA ASN A 253 -16.37 5.42 1.89
C ASN A 253 -14.96 5.50 2.52
N LYS A 254 -14.78 6.32 3.55
CA LYS A 254 -13.46 6.53 4.16
C LYS A 254 -12.93 5.25 4.77
N GLY A 255 -11.78 4.81 4.30
CA GLY A 255 -11.08 3.66 4.83
C GLY A 255 -10.15 4.01 5.98
N LYS A 256 -10.00 3.05 6.90
CA LYS A 256 -9.04 3.12 8.00
C LYS A 256 -8.47 1.75 8.29
N ALA A 257 -7.20 1.68 8.68
CA ALA A 257 -6.59 0.43 9.09
C ALA A 257 -5.41 0.64 10.03
N PHE A 258 -5.19 -0.37 10.88
CA PHE A 258 -4.00 -0.49 11.70
C PHE A 258 -3.53 -1.93 11.72
N ALA A 259 -2.23 -2.13 11.53
CA ALA A 259 -1.60 -3.44 11.59
C ALA A 259 -0.35 -3.43 12.47
N ILE A 260 -0.07 -4.59 13.07
CA ILE A 260 1.11 -4.82 13.91
C ILE A 260 1.57 -6.26 13.77
N GLY A 261 2.87 -6.47 13.93
CA GLY A 261 3.46 -7.81 14.02
C GLY A 261 4.97 -7.82 14.20
N PRO A 262 5.57 -9.00 14.38
CA PRO A 262 7.00 -9.16 14.55
C PRO A 262 7.77 -8.76 13.28
N SER A 263 8.92 -8.18 13.51
CA SER A 263 9.82 -7.69 12.48
C SER A 263 11.27 -8.01 12.84
N VAL A 264 12.06 -8.38 11.84
CA VAL A 264 13.49 -8.65 11.99
C VAL A 264 14.28 -8.07 10.84
N LYS A 265 15.49 -7.57 11.12
CA LYS A 265 16.49 -7.17 10.13
C LYS A 265 17.76 -7.97 10.34
N PHE A 266 18.36 -8.42 9.25
CA PHE A 266 19.73 -8.89 9.19
C PHE A 266 20.56 -7.93 8.34
N ASP A 267 21.68 -7.45 8.88
CA ASP A 267 22.63 -6.60 8.19
C ASP A 267 23.95 -7.37 7.99
N SER A 268 24.36 -7.51 6.75
CA SER A 268 25.58 -8.26 6.43
C SER A 268 26.88 -7.61 6.90
N GLY A 269 26.86 -6.31 7.23
CA GLY A 269 28.04 -5.49 7.39
C GLY A 269 28.84 -5.25 6.09
N LYS A 270 28.30 -5.66 4.94
CA LYS A 270 28.89 -5.55 3.59
C LYS A 270 27.99 -4.77 2.62
N HIS A 271 27.32 -3.75 3.13
CA HIS A 271 26.44 -2.84 2.38
C HIS A 271 25.15 -3.47 1.82
N TRP A 272 24.74 -4.66 2.28
CA TRP A 272 23.44 -5.21 1.99
C TRP A 272 22.73 -5.66 3.27
N PHE A 273 21.42 -5.58 3.27
CA PHE A 273 20.61 -6.05 4.37
C PHE A 273 19.29 -6.62 3.88
N VAL A 274 18.66 -7.42 4.72
CA VAL A 274 17.33 -8.00 4.49
C VAL A 274 16.46 -7.74 5.71
N THR A 275 15.18 -7.43 5.50
CA THR A 275 14.18 -7.38 6.55
C THR A 275 13.06 -8.36 6.26
N PHE A 276 12.52 -8.94 7.31
CA PHE A 276 11.31 -9.76 7.27
C PHE A 276 10.31 -9.21 8.29
N LYS A 277 9.05 -9.15 7.92
CA LYS A 277 7.95 -8.72 8.78
C LYS A 277 6.70 -9.55 8.47
N TRP A 278 6.07 -10.07 9.49
CA TRP A 278 4.68 -10.49 9.41
C TRP A 278 3.84 -9.47 10.15
N GLN A 279 2.71 -9.08 9.60
CA GLN A 279 1.80 -8.13 10.22
C GLN A 279 0.35 -8.58 10.05
N LYS A 280 -0.47 -8.31 11.06
CA LYS A 280 -1.90 -8.58 11.06
C LYS A 280 -2.65 -7.27 11.28
N GLU A 281 -3.65 -7.03 10.45
CA GLU A 281 -4.61 -5.93 10.66
C GLU A 281 -5.48 -6.25 11.86
N THR A 282 -5.56 -5.32 12.80
CA THR A 282 -6.36 -5.41 14.04
C THR A 282 -7.47 -4.37 14.09
N LEU A 283 -7.47 -3.47 13.10
CA LEU A 283 -8.51 -2.50 12.80
C LEU A 283 -8.57 -2.37 11.28
N ALA A 284 -9.78 -2.49 10.72
CA ALA A 284 -10.06 -2.19 9.34
C ALA A 284 -11.50 -1.70 9.19
N GLU A 285 -11.70 -0.52 8.59
CA GLU A 285 -12.99 0.11 8.34
C GLU A 285 -13.11 0.38 6.83
N ASN A 286 -14.25 0.05 6.22
CA ASN A 286 -14.54 0.15 4.78
C ASN A 286 -13.50 -0.54 3.90
N ARG A 287 -12.89 -1.65 4.35
CA ARG A 287 -11.86 -2.37 3.60
C ARG A 287 -11.69 -3.83 4.04
N PRO A 288 -10.97 -4.64 3.24
CA PRO A 288 -10.54 -5.96 3.69
C PRO A 288 -9.74 -5.88 5.00
N GLU A 289 -9.89 -6.91 5.84
CA GLU A 289 -9.07 -7.14 7.04
C GLU A 289 -8.32 -8.45 6.88
N GLY A 290 -7.00 -8.37 6.91
CA GLY A 290 -6.14 -9.51 6.61
C GLY A 290 -4.81 -9.48 7.34
N GLN A 291 -3.85 -10.16 6.72
CA GLN A 291 -2.47 -10.24 7.18
C GLN A 291 -1.52 -10.24 5.99
N ALA A 292 -0.31 -9.74 6.22
CA ALA A 292 0.75 -9.72 5.21
C ALA A 292 2.06 -10.26 5.75
N VAL A 293 2.82 -10.90 4.88
CA VAL A 293 4.25 -11.18 5.05
C VAL A 293 5.02 -10.30 4.10
N TRP A 294 6.03 -9.62 4.60
CA TRP A 294 6.91 -8.75 3.85
C TRP A 294 8.37 -9.21 3.90
N LEU A 295 9.03 -9.15 2.77
CA LEU A 295 10.47 -9.29 2.61
C LEU A 295 10.99 -8.04 1.91
N LYS A 296 12.07 -7.42 2.42
CA LYS A 296 12.79 -6.34 1.75
C LYS A 296 14.27 -6.68 1.73
N ALA A 297 14.90 -6.65 0.56
CA ALA A 297 16.34 -6.78 0.38
C ALA A 297 16.90 -5.52 -0.27
N VAL A 298 18.04 -5.03 0.22
CA VAL A 298 18.74 -3.85 -0.29
C VAL A 298 20.21 -4.21 -0.52
N PHE A 299 20.77 -3.84 -1.68
CA PHE A 299 22.14 -4.18 -2.07
C PHE A 299 22.70 -3.17 -3.07
N PRO A 300 24.01 -2.91 -3.06
CA PRO A 300 24.69 -2.12 -4.11
C PRO A 300 24.70 -2.91 -5.44
N LEU A 301 24.72 -2.17 -6.56
CA LEU A 301 24.83 -2.69 -7.94
C LEU A 301 26.19 -2.33 -8.54
#